data_1b71cd92e47be000b608b6f809acfdb9
#
_entry.id   1b71cd92e47be000b608b6f809acfdb9
#
_cell.length_a   1.000
_cell.length_b   1.000
_cell.length_c   1.000
_cell.angle_alpha   90.00
_cell.angle_beta   90.00
_cell.angle_gamma   90.00
#
_symmetry.space_group_name_H-M   'P 1'
#
loop_
_entity.id
_entity.type
_entity.pdbx_description
1 polymer ?
#
loop_
_entity_poly.entity_id
_entity_poly.type
_entity_poly.pdbx_seq_one_letter_code
_entity_poly.pdbx_strand_id
1 'polypeptide(L)'
;MKDDRIVDLYWIRSEDAITETSIKYGKYCYGIAYNILADAEDAEESVNDTYFDAWNTMPPHRPSALSAFLGKLTRRISIDRWRKRSAAKRGGGLAAALDELNECVPSHENVEQDVLAADLE
;
A
#
# COMPACT_ATOMS: atom_id res chain seq x y z
N MET A 1 10.49 7.36 -15.82
CA MET A 1 9.25 7.45 -16.61
C MET A 1 8.22 8.27 -15.85
N LYS A 2 7.46 9.08 -16.54
CA LYS A 2 6.42 9.89 -15.89
C LYS A 2 5.27 9.04 -15.41
N ASP A 3 4.61 9.48 -14.33
CA ASP A 3 3.52 8.72 -13.73
C ASP A 3 2.38 8.43 -14.71
N ASP A 4 2.01 9.38 -15.54
CA ASP A 4 0.97 9.18 -16.54
C ASP A 4 1.30 8.05 -17.49
N ARG A 5 2.56 7.93 -17.86
CA ARG A 5 3.02 6.86 -18.75
C ARG A 5 2.97 5.52 -18.07
N ILE A 6 3.32 5.49 -16.78
CA ILE A 6 3.24 4.26 -16.00
C ILE A 6 1.79 3.79 -15.91
N VAL A 7 0.87 4.70 -15.62
CA VAL A 7 -0.56 4.38 -15.56
C VAL A 7 -1.04 3.87 -16.92
N ASP A 8 -0.62 4.50 -18.00
CA ASP A 8 -0.97 4.05 -19.36
C ASP A 8 -0.53 2.61 -19.59
N LEU A 9 0.65 2.22 -19.10
CA LEU A 9 1.12 0.85 -19.23
C LEU A 9 0.20 -0.15 -18.52
N TYR A 10 -0.32 0.19 -17.36
CA TYR A 10 -1.32 -0.63 -16.69
C TYR A 10 -2.59 -0.76 -17.52
N TRP A 11 -3.01 0.36 -18.10
CA TRP A 11 -4.24 0.37 -18.89
C TRP A 11 -4.17 -0.48 -20.15
N ILE A 12 -3.00 -0.55 -20.78
CA ILE A 12 -2.80 -1.42 -21.93
C ILE A 12 -2.38 -2.84 -21.54
N ARG A 13 -2.37 -3.13 -20.24
CA ARG A 13 -2.00 -4.45 -19.67
C ARG A 13 -0.59 -4.88 -20.03
N SER A 14 0.34 -3.93 -20.04
CA SER A 14 1.75 -4.21 -20.23
C SER A 14 2.42 -4.53 -18.90
N GLU A 15 3.15 -5.62 -18.84
CA GLU A 15 3.90 -6.01 -17.64
C GLU A 15 5.00 -4.99 -17.31
N ASP A 16 5.42 -4.19 -18.28
CA ASP A 16 6.38 -3.11 -18.04
C ASP A 16 5.86 -2.10 -17.03
N ALA A 17 4.54 -2.01 -16.85
CA ALA A 17 3.94 -1.18 -15.82
C ALA A 17 4.49 -1.50 -14.43
N ILE A 18 4.57 -2.77 -14.11
CA ILE A 18 5.06 -3.22 -12.80
C ILE A 18 6.55 -2.92 -12.67
N THR A 19 7.32 -3.19 -13.72
CA THR A 19 8.75 -2.91 -13.75
C THR A 19 9.03 -1.43 -13.51
N GLU A 20 8.32 -0.56 -14.23
CA GLU A 20 8.50 0.89 -14.10
C GLU A 20 8.06 1.40 -12.72
N THR A 21 6.98 0.84 -12.18
CA THR A 21 6.54 1.14 -10.82
C THR A 21 7.62 0.77 -9.79
N SER A 22 8.19 -0.40 -9.95
CA SER A 22 9.24 -0.88 -9.05
C SER A 22 10.47 0.03 -9.11
N ILE A 23 10.87 0.42 -10.31
CA ILE A 23 12.04 1.30 -10.49
C ILE A 23 11.81 2.65 -9.83
N LYS A 24 10.64 3.23 -10.03
CA LYS A 24 10.35 4.58 -9.56
C LYS A 24 9.94 4.64 -8.10
N TYR A 25 9.10 3.71 -7.65
CA TYR A 25 8.46 3.76 -6.33
C TYR A 25 8.77 2.59 -5.42
N GLY A 26 9.60 1.64 -5.86
CA GLY A 26 9.90 0.46 -5.06
C GLY A 26 10.44 0.79 -3.67
N LYS A 27 11.40 1.70 -3.59
CA LYS A 27 12.00 2.09 -2.31
C LYS A 27 11.00 2.84 -1.43
N TYR A 28 10.17 3.66 -2.03
CA TYR A 28 9.13 4.41 -1.32
C TYR A 28 8.13 3.44 -0.68
N CYS A 29 7.62 2.50 -1.45
CA CYS A 29 6.69 1.50 -0.94
C CYS A 29 7.34 0.61 0.12
N TYR A 30 8.57 0.18 -0.12
CA TYR A 30 9.32 -0.62 0.84
C TYR A 30 9.49 0.10 2.17
N GLY A 31 9.82 1.39 2.12
CA GLY A 31 9.97 2.22 3.32
C GLY A 31 8.70 2.27 4.15
N ILE A 32 7.55 2.43 3.49
CA ILE A 32 6.24 2.42 4.17
C ILE A 32 6.01 1.07 4.83
N ALA A 33 6.20 -0.02 4.09
CA ALA A 33 5.96 -1.36 4.59
C ALA A 33 6.90 -1.70 5.74
N TYR A 34 8.17 -1.37 5.61
CA TYR A 34 9.15 -1.65 6.64
C TYR A 34 8.88 -0.88 7.92
N ASN A 35 8.45 0.38 7.81
CA ASN A 35 8.09 1.18 8.98
C ASN A 35 6.94 0.55 9.78
N ILE A 36 6.04 -0.13 9.10
CA ILE A 36 4.88 -0.77 9.75
C ILE A 36 5.25 -2.15 10.28
N LEU A 37 5.98 -2.93 9.49
CA LEU A 37 6.20 -4.35 9.76
C LEU A 37 7.52 -4.65 10.48
N ALA A 38 8.50 -3.78 10.35
CA ALA A 38 9.83 -3.93 10.95
C ALA A 38 10.48 -5.28 10.59
N ASP A 39 10.20 -5.79 9.39
CA ASP A 39 10.69 -7.08 8.91
C ASP A 39 10.87 -6.98 7.41
N ALA A 40 12.07 -7.32 6.93
CA ALA A 40 12.42 -7.15 5.52
C ALA A 40 11.62 -8.07 4.62
N GLU A 41 11.42 -9.32 5.02
CA GLU A 41 10.67 -10.29 4.23
C GLU A 41 9.21 -9.88 4.08
N ASP A 42 8.58 -9.53 5.21
CA ASP A 42 7.18 -9.09 5.20
C ASP A 42 7.02 -7.80 4.41
N ALA A 43 7.98 -6.90 4.51
CA ALA A 43 7.95 -5.65 3.74
C ALA A 43 8.03 -5.92 2.24
N GLU A 44 8.91 -6.81 1.81
CA GLU A 44 9.02 -7.17 0.40
C GLU A 44 7.74 -7.80 -0.13
N GLU A 45 7.14 -8.69 0.65
CA GLU A 45 5.88 -9.31 0.27
C GLU A 45 4.76 -8.28 0.14
N SER A 46 4.71 -7.33 1.07
CA SER A 46 3.72 -6.24 1.01
C SER A 46 3.89 -5.36 -0.22
N VAL A 47 5.14 -5.10 -0.61
CA VAL A 47 5.42 -4.34 -1.83
C VAL A 47 4.95 -5.12 -3.07
N ASN A 48 5.23 -6.41 -3.12
CA ASN A 48 4.77 -7.26 -4.21
C ASN A 48 3.24 -7.30 -4.29
N ASP A 49 2.58 -7.39 -3.14
CA ASP A 49 1.12 -7.35 -3.08
C ASP A 49 0.58 -6.00 -3.55
N THR A 50 1.30 -4.93 -3.28
CA THR A 50 0.96 -3.59 -3.78
C THR A 50 0.95 -3.56 -5.30
N TYR A 51 1.97 -4.13 -5.92
CA TYR A 51 2.05 -4.20 -7.38
C TYR A 51 0.91 -5.02 -7.96
N PHE A 52 0.60 -6.13 -7.31
CA PHE A 52 -0.49 -7.00 -7.73
C PHE A 52 -1.84 -6.28 -7.65
N ASP A 53 -2.09 -5.58 -6.54
CA ASP A 53 -3.32 -4.80 -6.38
C ASP A 53 -3.41 -3.67 -7.38
N ALA A 54 -2.31 -2.99 -7.67
CA ALA A 54 -2.27 -1.95 -8.69
C ALA A 54 -2.62 -2.53 -10.05
N TRP A 55 -2.08 -3.68 -10.37
CA TRP A 55 -2.36 -4.38 -11.64
C TRP A 55 -3.85 -4.74 -11.76
N ASN A 56 -4.46 -5.18 -10.67
CA ASN A 56 -5.87 -5.57 -10.67
C ASN A 56 -6.83 -4.38 -10.61
N THR A 57 -6.36 -3.24 -10.17
CA THR A 57 -7.19 -2.04 -10.01
C THR A 57 -7.16 -1.15 -11.24
N MET A 58 -6.06 -1.10 -11.94
CA MET A 58 -5.90 -0.32 -13.16
C MET A 58 -5.85 -1.23 -14.38
N PRO A 59 -6.74 -1.16 -15.36
CA PRO A 59 -7.98 -0.41 -15.33
C PRO A 59 -9.04 -1.06 -14.42
N PRO A 60 -10.16 -0.42 -14.12
CA PRO A 60 -10.62 0.86 -14.68
C PRO A 60 -10.19 2.10 -13.89
N HIS A 61 -9.61 1.92 -12.71
CA HIS A 61 -9.17 3.06 -11.92
C HIS A 61 -7.98 3.77 -12.58
N ARG A 62 -8.02 5.10 -12.55
CA ARG A 62 -6.93 5.92 -13.07
C ARG A 62 -6.59 6.99 -12.03
N PRO A 63 -5.61 6.71 -11.14
CA PRO A 63 -5.29 7.63 -10.06
C PRO A 63 -4.73 8.94 -10.60
N SER A 64 -5.13 10.05 -9.98
CA SER A 64 -4.59 11.36 -10.31
C SER A 64 -3.17 11.55 -9.76
N ALA A 65 -2.84 10.85 -8.69
CA ALA A 65 -1.51 10.85 -8.08
C ALA A 65 -1.06 9.42 -7.83
N LEU A 66 -0.17 8.92 -8.68
CA LEU A 66 0.27 7.53 -8.60
C LEU A 66 0.99 7.24 -7.28
N SER A 67 1.84 8.15 -6.83
CA SER A 67 2.56 7.98 -5.56
C SER A 67 1.61 7.84 -4.37
N ALA A 68 0.59 8.67 -4.31
CA ALA A 68 -0.43 8.62 -3.26
C ALA A 68 -1.22 7.32 -3.32
N PHE A 69 -1.59 6.88 -4.50
CA PHE A 69 -2.31 5.64 -4.72
C PHE A 69 -1.49 4.43 -4.24
N LEU A 70 -0.24 4.36 -4.65
CA LEU A 70 0.65 3.26 -4.25
C LEU A 70 0.94 3.29 -2.75
N GLY A 71 1.16 4.45 -2.18
CA GLY A 71 1.40 4.60 -0.74
C GLY A 71 0.22 4.12 0.08
N LYS A 72 -0.98 4.46 -0.35
CA LYS A 72 -2.21 4.02 0.31
C LYS A 72 -2.37 2.50 0.25
N LEU A 73 -2.13 1.90 -0.92
CA LEU A 73 -2.19 0.45 -1.07
C LEU A 73 -1.18 -0.25 -0.17
N THR A 74 0.06 0.21 -0.20
CA THR A 74 1.13 -0.39 0.59
C THR A 74 0.84 -0.30 2.08
N ARG A 75 0.34 0.85 2.54
CA ARG A 75 0.00 1.05 3.94
C ARG A 75 -1.10 0.11 4.38
N ARG A 76 -2.17 0.02 3.61
CA ARG A 76 -3.31 -0.85 3.92
C ARG A 76 -2.89 -2.31 3.97
N ILE A 77 -2.14 -2.76 2.99
CA ILE A 77 -1.65 -4.14 2.91
C ILE A 77 -0.74 -4.45 4.10
N SER A 78 0.16 -3.53 4.43
CA SER A 78 1.12 -3.71 5.52
C SER A 78 0.44 -3.75 6.87
N ILE A 79 -0.55 -2.90 7.11
CA ILE A 79 -1.33 -2.88 8.34
C ILE A 79 -2.10 -4.19 8.49
N ASP A 80 -2.74 -4.65 7.42
CA ASP A 80 -3.46 -5.92 7.42
C ASP A 80 -2.53 -7.08 7.76
N ARG A 81 -1.37 -7.12 7.16
CA ARG A 81 -0.38 -8.17 7.43
C ARG A 81 0.10 -8.11 8.88
N TRP A 82 0.34 -6.92 9.39
CA TRP A 82 0.75 -6.73 10.79
C TRP A 82 -0.33 -7.21 11.75
N ARG A 83 -1.59 -6.90 11.49
CA ARG A 83 -2.72 -7.37 12.31
C ARG A 83 -2.80 -8.89 12.34
N LYS A 84 -2.73 -9.53 11.19
CA LYS A 84 -2.80 -10.98 11.07
C LYS A 84 -1.64 -11.66 11.78
N ARG A 85 -0.44 -11.13 11.61
CA ARG A 85 0.74 -11.67 12.26
C ARG A 85 0.65 -11.56 13.77
N SER A 86 0.23 -10.41 14.27
CA SER A 86 0.11 -10.16 15.71
C SER A 86 -0.99 -11.00 16.34
N ALA A 87 -2.13 -11.13 15.68
CA ALA A 87 -3.24 -11.97 16.15
C ALA A 87 -2.82 -13.44 16.20
N ALA A 88 -2.12 -13.93 15.19
CA ALA A 88 -1.65 -15.31 15.15
C ALA A 88 -0.67 -15.62 16.27
N LYS A 89 0.18 -14.66 16.65
CA LYS A 89 1.18 -14.86 17.69
C LYS A 89 0.60 -14.83 19.09
N ARG A 90 -0.46 -14.05 19.32
CA ARG A 90 -0.88 -13.73 20.68
C ARG A 90 -2.32 -14.11 21.01
N GLY A 91 -3.05 -14.65 20.07
CA GLY A 91 -4.42 -15.08 20.29
C GLY A 91 -5.43 -13.93 20.28
N GLY A 92 -6.70 -14.29 20.48
CA GLY A 92 -7.81 -13.37 20.28
C GLY A 92 -7.88 -12.18 21.26
N GLY A 93 -7.32 -12.31 22.46
CA GLY A 93 -7.31 -11.22 23.43
C GLY A 93 -6.53 -10.01 22.97
N LEU A 94 -5.56 -10.23 22.13
CA LEU A 94 -4.73 -9.14 21.63
C LEU A 94 -5.32 -8.48 20.38
N ALA A 95 -6.20 -9.16 19.68
CA ALA A 95 -6.89 -8.57 18.54
C ALA A 95 -7.71 -7.35 18.98
N ALA A 96 -8.33 -7.43 20.16
CA ALA A 96 -9.06 -6.29 20.72
C ALA A 96 -8.12 -5.14 21.08
N ALA A 97 -6.97 -5.45 21.64
CA ALA A 97 -5.97 -4.42 21.97
C ALA A 97 -5.43 -3.75 20.71
N LEU A 98 -5.26 -4.51 19.64
CA LEU A 98 -4.81 -3.99 18.35
C LEU A 98 -5.85 -3.09 17.71
N ASP A 99 -7.12 -3.44 17.83
CA ASP A 99 -8.21 -2.61 17.36
C ASP A 99 -8.25 -1.29 18.12
N GLU A 100 -8.01 -1.33 19.42
CA GLU A 100 -7.89 -0.11 20.22
C GLU A 100 -6.72 0.75 19.79
N LEU A 101 -5.58 0.15 19.47
CA LEU A 101 -4.42 0.86 18.97
C LEU A 101 -4.73 1.54 17.62
N ASN A 102 -5.48 0.88 16.77
CA ASN A 102 -5.90 1.46 15.51
C ASN A 102 -6.82 2.66 15.72
N GLU A 103 -7.71 2.57 16.69
CA GLU A 103 -8.56 3.69 17.05
C GLU A 103 -7.78 4.82 17.68
N CYS A 104 -6.69 4.49 18.36
CA CYS A 104 -5.81 5.49 18.96
C CYS A 104 -4.87 6.18 17.97
N VAL A 105 -4.96 5.86 16.68
CA VAL A 105 -4.14 6.49 15.66
C VAL A 105 -5.04 7.23 14.65
N PRO A 106 -5.88 8.18 15.09
CA PRO A 106 -6.76 8.92 14.19
C PRO A 106 -5.98 9.78 13.19
N SER A 107 -4.79 10.24 13.57
CA SER A 107 -3.93 10.97 12.66
C SER A 107 -3.54 10.13 11.45
N HIS A 108 -3.44 8.83 11.61
CA HIS A 108 -3.12 7.91 10.54
C HIS A 108 -4.25 7.82 9.53
N GLU A 109 -5.47 7.73 10.03
CA GLU A 109 -6.66 7.73 9.19
C GLU A 109 -6.85 9.07 8.49
N ASN A 110 -6.58 10.17 9.17
CA ASN A 110 -6.67 11.49 8.59
C ASN A 110 -5.69 11.65 7.43
N VAL A 111 -4.48 11.13 7.57
CA VAL A 111 -3.49 11.15 6.50
C VAL A 111 -3.98 10.34 5.31
N GLU A 112 -4.60 9.21 5.56
CA GLU A 112 -5.17 8.39 4.49
C GLU A 112 -6.32 9.10 3.79
N GLN A 113 -7.14 9.81 4.52
CA GLN A 113 -8.23 10.59 3.93
C GLN A 113 -7.69 11.72 3.07
N ASP A 114 -6.64 12.39 3.51
CA ASP A 114 -5.98 13.43 2.71
C ASP A 114 -5.44 12.87 1.41
N VAL A 115 -4.81 11.70 1.49
CA VAL A 115 -4.31 10.99 0.32
C VAL A 115 -5.46 10.62 -0.61
N LEU A 116 -6.58 10.17 -0.06
CA LEU A 116 -7.77 9.84 -0.84
C LEU A 116 -8.32 11.06 -1.56
N ALA A 117 -8.39 12.20 -0.88
CA ALA A 117 -8.88 13.44 -1.48
C ALA A 117 -7.97 13.86 -2.64
N ALA A 118 -6.66 13.77 -2.46
CA ALA A 118 -5.70 14.06 -3.52
C ALA A 118 -5.84 13.11 -4.69
N ASP A 119 -6.10 11.84 -4.41
CA ASP A 119 -6.26 10.82 -5.45
C ASP A 119 -7.55 10.99 -6.24
N LEU A 120 -8.58 11.55 -5.62
CA LEU A 120 -9.88 11.79 -6.26
C LEU A 120 -9.89 13.04 -7.12
N GLU A 121 -9.00 13.95 -6.88
CA GLU A 121 -8.89 15.17 -7.66
C GLU A 121 -8.12 14.95 -8.95
#